data_3362e801e445d1669968a732afda357b
#
_entry.id   3362e801e445d1669968a732afda357b
#
_cell.length_a   1.000
_cell.length_b   1.000
_cell.length_c   1.000
_cell.angle_alpha   90.00
_cell.angle_beta   90.00
_cell.angle_gamma   90.00
#
_symmetry.space_group_name_H-M   'P 1'
#
loop_
_entity.id
_entity.type
_entity.pdbx_description
1 polymer ?
#
loop_
_entity_poly.entity_id
_entity_poly.type
_entity_poly.pdbx_seq_one_letter_code
_entity_poly.pdbx_strand_id
1 'polypeptide(L)'
;KAMRDKGYGTRITSPISRVFLHMAGHSFVDDTDIIETSFPNESWESLFERTQKGLELWECLLRTTGGAIEPSKSHWVRISHKWKNGRATLDKPNLGEALQLKDANGNITNLKQECASVSKRTLGVWQSPDGDETGQKEKLIEKINKWSDSASARGMTHIEARTAVKHTIGKTIRYPLAATALSKKECNDTQKIMKKETIGKMKV
;
A
#
# COMPACT_ATOMS: atom_id res chain seq x y z
N LYS A 1 -5.77 -21.95 -1.01
CA LYS A 1 -6.87 -22.86 -1.42
C LYS A 1 -7.99 -22.84 -0.39
N ALA A 2 -7.73 -23.16 0.91
CA ALA A 2 -8.75 -23.25 1.96
C ALA A 2 -9.69 -22.03 2.03
N MET A 3 -9.17 -20.82 1.97
CA MET A 3 -9.96 -19.58 1.95
C MET A 3 -10.96 -19.55 0.78
N ARG A 4 -10.49 -19.85 -0.43
CA ARG A 4 -11.34 -19.88 -1.64
C ARG A 4 -12.41 -20.98 -1.59
N ASP A 5 -12.06 -22.16 -1.07
CA ASP A 5 -12.98 -23.29 -0.96
C ASP A 5 -14.13 -22.98 0.03
N LYS A 6 -13.90 -22.07 0.97
CA LYS A 6 -14.91 -21.55 1.92
C LYS A 6 -15.64 -20.29 1.43
N GLY A 7 -15.31 -19.81 0.23
CA GLY A 7 -15.99 -18.65 -0.39
C GLY A 7 -15.48 -17.29 0.05
N TYR A 8 -14.35 -17.21 0.78
CA TYR A 8 -13.73 -15.95 1.17
C TYR A 8 -12.94 -15.33 0.02
N GLY A 9 -12.94 -14.01 -0.04
CA GLY A 9 -12.19 -13.24 -1.00
C GLY A 9 -13.03 -12.47 -2.01
N THR A 10 -12.37 -11.98 -3.03
CA THR A 10 -12.98 -11.19 -4.11
C THR A 10 -12.90 -11.92 -5.45
N ARG A 11 -13.90 -11.69 -6.30
CA ARG A 11 -13.91 -12.15 -7.67
C ARG A 11 -13.71 -10.99 -8.62
N ILE A 12 -12.57 -10.97 -9.29
CA ILE A 12 -12.21 -9.96 -10.28
C ILE A 12 -12.45 -10.55 -11.67
N THR A 13 -13.28 -9.89 -12.47
CA THR A 13 -13.59 -10.33 -13.85
C THR A 13 -12.95 -9.36 -14.84
N SER A 14 -12.18 -9.88 -15.78
CA SER A 14 -11.64 -9.10 -16.89
C SER A 14 -12.78 -8.53 -17.74
N PRO A 15 -12.84 -7.24 -18.00
CA PRO A 15 -13.86 -6.63 -18.85
C PRO A 15 -13.73 -7.07 -20.32
N ILE A 16 -12.53 -7.47 -20.74
CA ILE A 16 -12.22 -7.85 -22.13
C ILE A 16 -12.43 -9.35 -22.35
N SER A 17 -11.69 -10.19 -21.63
CA SER A 17 -11.70 -11.65 -21.83
C SER A 17 -12.83 -12.38 -21.12
N ARG A 18 -13.52 -11.70 -20.19
CA ARG A 18 -14.55 -12.28 -19.29
C ARG A 18 -14.03 -13.40 -18.39
N VAL A 19 -12.74 -13.67 -18.43
CA VAL A 19 -12.10 -14.57 -17.47
C VAL A 19 -12.13 -13.95 -16.09
N PHE A 20 -12.38 -14.76 -15.06
CA PHE A 20 -12.38 -14.28 -13.69
C PHE A 20 -11.21 -14.89 -12.90
N LEU A 21 -10.73 -14.10 -11.95
CA LEU A 21 -9.79 -14.50 -10.91
C LEU A 21 -10.52 -14.43 -9.56
N HIS A 22 -10.43 -15.50 -8.78
CA HIS A 22 -10.86 -15.47 -7.38
C HIS A 22 -9.62 -15.31 -6.48
N MET A 23 -9.57 -14.19 -5.78
CA MET A 23 -8.43 -13.81 -4.93
C MET A 23 -8.90 -13.56 -3.50
N ALA A 24 -8.41 -14.34 -2.56
CA ALA A 24 -8.69 -14.15 -1.13
C ALA A 24 -7.72 -13.17 -0.49
N GLY A 25 -6.57 -12.98 -1.07
CA GLY A 25 -5.53 -12.07 -0.62
C GLY A 25 -4.25 -12.29 -1.39
N HIS A 26 -3.25 -11.52 -1.08
CA HIS A 26 -1.88 -11.71 -1.56
C HIS A 26 -0.89 -11.59 -0.42
N SER A 27 0.22 -12.28 -0.53
CA SER A 27 1.28 -12.23 0.47
C SER A 27 2.64 -12.13 -0.18
N PHE A 28 3.53 -11.45 0.50
CA PHE A 28 4.93 -11.34 0.14
C PHE A 28 5.77 -11.56 1.40
N VAL A 29 6.41 -12.72 1.48
CA VAL A 29 7.18 -13.19 2.63
C VAL A 29 6.26 -13.26 3.87
N ASP A 30 6.36 -12.29 4.78
CA ASP A 30 5.58 -12.15 6.02
C ASP A 30 4.41 -11.17 5.92
N ASP A 31 4.45 -10.25 4.97
CA ASP A 31 3.35 -9.31 4.73
C ASP A 31 2.19 -10.00 3.99
N THR A 32 0.97 -9.90 4.51
CA THR A 32 -0.23 -10.48 3.90
C THR A 32 -1.39 -9.50 3.94
N ASP A 33 -2.00 -9.27 2.78
CA ASP A 33 -3.25 -8.54 2.64
C ASP A 33 -4.40 -9.53 2.34
N ILE A 34 -5.44 -9.49 3.15
CA ILE A 34 -6.68 -10.23 2.93
C ILE A 34 -7.71 -9.26 2.36
N ILE A 35 -8.41 -9.68 1.32
CA ILE A 35 -9.36 -8.84 0.60
C ILE A 35 -10.72 -9.52 0.61
N GLU A 36 -11.72 -8.80 1.12
CA GLU A 36 -13.13 -9.21 1.05
C GLU A 36 -13.94 -8.14 0.31
N THR A 37 -14.88 -8.56 -0.50
CA THR A 37 -15.80 -7.64 -1.22
C THR A 37 -17.24 -8.07 -0.98
N SER A 38 -18.14 -7.10 -0.89
CA SER A 38 -19.57 -7.38 -0.77
C SER A 38 -20.13 -8.11 -1.98
N PHE A 39 -21.06 -9.03 -1.75
CA PHE A 39 -21.91 -9.58 -2.78
C PHE A 39 -23.01 -8.56 -3.17
N PRO A 40 -23.64 -8.71 -4.34
CA PRO A 40 -24.79 -7.91 -4.69
C PRO A 40 -25.87 -7.98 -3.61
N ASN A 41 -26.33 -6.82 -3.12
CA ASN A 41 -27.32 -6.67 -2.05
C ASN A 41 -26.92 -7.21 -0.68
N GLU A 42 -25.64 -7.51 -0.44
CA GLU A 42 -25.14 -7.87 0.89
C GLU A 42 -25.12 -6.64 1.79
N SER A 43 -25.60 -6.77 3.03
CA SER A 43 -25.51 -5.70 4.02
C SER A 43 -24.08 -5.57 4.54
N TRP A 44 -23.77 -4.41 5.11
CA TRP A 44 -22.47 -4.18 5.72
C TRP A 44 -22.19 -5.14 6.88
N GLU A 45 -23.18 -5.40 7.70
CA GLU A 45 -23.07 -6.30 8.85
C GLU A 45 -22.72 -7.72 8.41
N SER A 46 -23.35 -8.20 7.34
CA SER A 46 -23.06 -9.54 6.76
C SER A 46 -21.63 -9.60 6.21
N LEU A 47 -21.21 -8.59 5.47
CA LEU A 47 -19.83 -8.50 4.97
C LEU A 47 -18.82 -8.46 6.12
N PHE A 48 -19.10 -7.66 7.16
CA PHE A 48 -18.22 -7.53 8.32
C PHE A 48 -18.07 -8.85 9.08
N GLU A 49 -19.19 -9.55 9.34
CA GLU A 49 -19.18 -10.88 9.96
C GLU A 49 -18.41 -11.90 9.12
N ARG A 50 -18.60 -11.88 7.80
CA ARG A 50 -17.88 -12.75 6.88
C ARG A 50 -16.38 -12.44 6.86
N THR A 51 -16.01 -11.16 6.90
CA THR A 51 -14.62 -10.71 7.00
C THR A 51 -13.97 -11.20 8.30
N GLN A 52 -14.69 -11.11 9.44
CA GLN A 52 -14.23 -11.63 10.72
C GLN A 52 -13.96 -13.14 10.66
N LYS A 53 -14.90 -13.92 10.11
CA LYS A 53 -14.74 -15.37 9.95
C LYS A 53 -13.58 -15.74 9.00
N GLY A 54 -13.38 -14.95 7.93
CA GLY A 54 -12.25 -15.10 7.02
C GLY A 54 -10.91 -14.87 7.72
N LEU A 55 -10.85 -13.84 8.55
CA LEU A 55 -9.67 -13.52 9.35
C LEU A 55 -9.35 -14.61 10.38
N GLU A 56 -10.37 -15.15 11.07
CA GLU A 56 -10.22 -16.27 12.00
C GLU A 56 -9.71 -17.55 11.31
N LEU A 57 -10.21 -17.81 10.10
CA LEU A 57 -9.72 -18.94 9.31
C LEU A 57 -8.26 -18.75 8.92
N TRP A 58 -7.89 -17.53 8.50
CA TRP A 58 -6.50 -17.21 8.15
C TRP A 58 -5.57 -17.35 9.36
N GLU A 59 -5.97 -16.84 10.53
CA GLU A 59 -5.24 -17.02 11.78
C GLU A 59 -5.03 -18.50 12.12
N CYS A 60 -6.09 -19.30 12.00
CA CYS A 60 -6.02 -20.74 12.22
C CYS A 60 -5.01 -21.42 11.27
N LEU A 61 -5.04 -21.08 9.98
CA LEU A 61 -4.09 -21.58 8.99
C LEU A 61 -2.64 -21.21 9.31
N LEU A 62 -2.39 -19.97 9.72
CA LEU A 62 -1.05 -19.53 10.13
C LEU A 62 -0.56 -20.29 11.36
N ARG A 63 -1.39 -20.50 12.36
CA ARG A 63 -1.03 -21.27 13.58
C ARG A 63 -0.65 -22.70 13.24
N THR A 64 -1.30 -23.34 12.25
CA THR A 64 -0.90 -24.70 11.82
C THR A 64 0.49 -24.76 11.20
N THR A 65 1.00 -23.65 10.70
CA THR A 65 2.37 -23.55 10.17
C THR A 65 3.38 -23.04 11.19
N GLY A 66 2.97 -22.82 12.44
CA GLY A 66 3.78 -22.25 13.51
C GLY A 66 3.91 -20.73 13.47
N GLY A 67 3.17 -20.06 12.60
CA GLY A 67 3.11 -18.60 12.50
C GLY A 67 2.07 -17.98 13.42
N ALA A 68 2.16 -16.68 13.63
CA ALA A 68 1.15 -15.88 14.34
C ALA A 68 1.06 -14.48 13.69
N ILE A 69 -0.13 -13.88 13.80
CA ILE A 69 -0.31 -12.49 13.38
C ILE A 69 0.11 -11.58 14.53
N GLU A 70 0.79 -10.49 14.21
CA GLU A 70 1.14 -9.43 15.17
C GLU A 70 0.08 -8.32 15.12
N PRO A 71 -0.88 -8.25 16.07
CA PRO A 71 -2.00 -7.31 16.00
C PRO A 71 -1.56 -5.85 16.02
N SER A 72 -0.46 -5.53 16.71
CA SER A 72 0.05 -4.15 16.82
C SER A 72 0.55 -3.58 15.50
N LYS A 73 0.93 -4.44 14.54
CA LYS A 73 1.37 -4.08 13.18
C LYS A 73 0.28 -4.26 12.14
N SER A 74 -0.82 -4.91 12.51
CA SER A 74 -1.93 -5.22 11.62
C SER A 74 -3.01 -4.14 11.72
N HIS A 75 -3.68 -3.89 10.62
CA HIS A 75 -4.79 -2.94 10.53
C HIS A 75 -5.75 -3.39 9.44
N TRP A 76 -6.94 -2.83 9.44
CA TRP A 76 -7.90 -3.06 8.39
C TRP A 76 -8.48 -1.75 7.88
N VAL A 77 -8.95 -1.76 6.64
CA VAL A 77 -9.49 -0.60 5.96
C VAL A 77 -10.81 -0.96 5.31
N ARG A 78 -11.83 -0.14 5.54
CA ARG A 78 -13.09 -0.20 4.81
C ARG A 78 -13.02 0.75 3.62
N ILE A 79 -13.27 0.23 2.43
CA ILE A 79 -13.44 1.03 1.22
C ILE A 79 -14.89 0.92 0.78
N SER A 80 -15.61 2.02 0.79
CA SER A 80 -16.96 2.08 0.25
C SER A 80 -17.14 3.31 -0.62
N HIS A 81 -18.04 3.20 -1.61
CA HIS A 81 -18.28 4.27 -2.56
C HIS A 81 -19.76 4.63 -2.57
N LYS A 82 -20.03 5.93 -2.64
CA LYS A 82 -21.36 6.49 -2.93
C LYS A 82 -21.36 7.08 -4.33
N TRP A 83 -22.45 6.86 -5.05
CA TRP A 83 -22.67 7.51 -6.34
C TRP A 83 -23.26 8.88 -6.13
N LYS A 84 -22.57 9.92 -6.62
CA LYS A 84 -23.08 11.29 -6.60
C LYS A 84 -22.88 11.89 -7.99
N ASN A 85 -23.99 12.35 -8.59
CA ASN A 85 -23.99 12.95 -9.93
C ASN A 85 -23.28 12.07 -10.99
N GLY A 86 -23.54 10.77 -11.00
CA GLY A 86 -22.95 9.82 -11.96
C GLY A 86 -21.46 9.49 -11.71
N ARG A 87 -20.88 9.94 -10.59
CA ARG A 87 -19.49 9.65 -10.21
C ARG A 87 -19.45 8.89 -8.91
N ALA A 88 -18.59 7.88 -8.85
CA ALA A 88 -18.24 7.21 -7.60
C ALA A 88 -17.39 8.16 -6.74
N THR A 89 -17.82 8.39 -5.51
CA THR A 89 -17.05 9.14 -4.51
C THR A 89 -16.79 8.23 -3.32
N LEU A 90 -15.60 8.31 -2.75
CA LEU A 90 -15.26 7.53 -1.56
C LEU A 90 -16.17 7.98 -0.41
N ASP A 91 -16.80 7.00 0.25
CA ASP A 91 -17.53 7.23 1.48
C ASP A 91 -16.55 7.21 2.66
N LYS A 92 -16.77 8.11 3.62
CA LYS A 92 -16.00 8.09 4.88
C LYS A 92 -16.70 7.14 5.84
N PRO A 93 -16.16 5.95 6.08
CA PRO A 93 -16.81 4.99 6.96
C PRO A 93 -16.80 5.47 8.42
N ASN A 94 -17.80 5.06 9.18
CA ASN A 94 -17.80 5.26 10.62
C ASN A 94 -16.70 4.38 11.25
N LEU A 95 -15.83 4.98 12.05
CA LEU A 95 -14.70 4.30 12.71
C LEU A 95 -15.14 3.72 14.07
N GLY A 96 -16.19 2.90 14.08
CA GLY A 96 -16.73 2.35 15.35
C GLY A 96 -16.65 0.83 15.48
N GLU A 97 -16.30 0.13 14.41
CA GLU A 97 -16.27 -1.33 14.39
C GLU A 97 -14.84 -1.83 14.52
N ALA A 98 -14.65 -2.98 15.16
CA ALA A 98 -13.33 -3.57 15.35
C ALA A 98 -13.34 -5.05 14.98
N LEU A 99 -12.53 -5.42 13.98
CA LEU A 99 -12.17 -6.82 13.74
C LEU A 99 -11.28 -7.32 14.87
N GLN A 100 -11.45 -8.57 15.23
CA GLN A 100 -10.74 -9.19 16.35
C GLN A 100 -9.76 -10.25 15.86
N LEU A 101 -8.60 -10.29 16.48
CA LEU A 101 -7.57 -11.30 16.28
C LEU A 101 -7.12 -11.88 17.63
N LYS A 102 -6.61 -13.10 17.59
CA LYS A 102 -5.84 -13.64 18.72
C LYS A 102 -4.35 -13.40 18.49
N ASP A 103 -3.69 -12.85 19.49
CA ASP A 103 -2.24 -12.70 19.50
C ASP A 103 -1.52 -14.07 19.62
N ALA A 104 -0.19 -14.08 19.59
CA ALA A 104 0.60 -15.30 19.75
C ALA A 104 0.30 -16.06 21.05
N ASN A 105 -0.17 -15.38 22.09
CA ASN A 105 -0.50 -15.94 23.41
C ASN A 105 -1.97 -16.39 23.49
N GLY A 106 -2.78 -16.13 22.46
CA GLY A 106 -4.21 -16.47 22.43
C GLY A 106 -5.13 -15.39 23.01
N ASN A 107 -4.62 -14.20 23.35
CA ASN A 107 -5.45 -13.08 23.82
C ASN A 107 -6.16 -12.43 22.65
N ILE A 108 -7.43 -12.10 22.84
CA ILE A 108 -8.22 -11.40 21.83
C ILE A 108 -7.84 -9.92 21.84
N THR A 109 -7.45 -9.40 20.68
CA THR A 109 -7.07 -8.01 20.46
C THR A 109 -7.86 -7.43 19.32
N ASN A 110 -8.34 -6.19 19.46
CA ASN A 110 -9.02 -5.47 18.39
C ASN A 110 -8.00 -4.96 17.37
N LEU A 111 -8.25 -5.22 16.09
CA LEU A 111 -7.48 -4.61 15.02
C LEU A 111 -7.86 -3.15 14.84
N LYS A 112 -6.85 -2.32 14.64
CA LYS A 112 -7.04 -0.91 14.38
C LYS A 112 -7.69 -0.70 13.01
N GLN A 113 -8.84 -0.01 13.00
CA GLN A 113 -9.40 0.50 11.75
C GLN A 113 -8.64 1.74 11.30
N GLU A 114 -8.22 1.78 10.04
CA GLU A 114 -7.57 2.93 9.44
C GLU A 114 -8.46 3.55 8.36
N CYS A 115 -8.33 4.85 8.16
CA CYS A 115 -9.01 5.52 7.07
C CYS A 115 -8.36 5.15 5.72
N ALA A 116 -9.17 4.98 4.68
CA ALA A 116 -8.67 4.66 3.34
C ALA A 116 -7.73 5.73 2.74
N SER A 117 -7.80 6.97 3.23
CA SER A 117 -6.93 8.08 2.81
C SER A 117 -5.58 8.12 3.54
N VAL A 118 -5.34 7.21 4.48
CA VAL A 118 -4.06 7.16 5.20
C VAL A 118 -3.07 6.33 4.42
N SER A 119 -1.99 6.96 3.97
CA SER A 119 -0.90 6.26 3.31
C SER A 119 -0.12 5.38 4.29
N LYS A 120 0.03 4.12 3.96
CA LYS A 120 0.85 3.15 4.70
C LYS A 120 2.01 2.67 3.85
N ARG A 121 3.11 2.36 4.49
CA ARG A 121 4.27 1.79 3.80
C ARG A 121 4.11 0.29 3.67
N THR A 122 3.94 -0.19 2.44
CA THR A 122 3.88 -1.61 2.10
C THR A 122 4.99 -1.92 1.12
N LEU A 123 5.84 -2.89 1.43
CA LEU A 123 6.98 -3.30 0.59
C LEU A 123 7.89 -2.13 0.16
N GLY A 124 8.02 -1.11 1.02
CA GLY A 124 8.87 0.05 0.73
C GLY A 124 8.21 1.17 -0.08
N VAL A 125 6.97 1.00 -0.50
CA VAL A 125 6.14 1.99 -1.21
C VAL A 125 5.05 2.49 -0.27
N TRP A 126 4.76 3.80 -0.30
CA TRP A 126 3.65 4.39 0.42
C TRP A 126 2.40 4.37 -0.44
N GLN A 127 1.39 3.67 0.01
CA GLN A 127 0.13 3.49 -0.72
C GLN A 127 -1.05 3.86 0.16
N SER A 128 -2.04 4.51 -0.42
CA SER A 128 -3.35 4.74 0.21
C SER A 128 -4.38 3.85 -0.45
N PRO A 129 -5.23 3.17 0.33
CA PRO A 129 -6.28 2.30 -0.21
C PRO A 129 -7.30 3.01 -1.12
N ASP A 130 -7.45 4.33 -1.01
CA ASP A 130 -8.28 5.15 -1.89
C ASP A 130 -7.62 5.50 -3.24
N GLY A 131 -6.37 5.08 -3.44
CA GLY A 131 -5.59 5.35 -4.65
C GLY A 131 -4.93 6.73 -4.67
N ASP A 132 -4.94 7.50 -3.57
CA ASP A 132 -4.19 8.76 -3.49
C ASP A 132 -2.69 8.49 -3.33
N GLU A 133 -1.91 9.01 -4.25
CA GLU A 133 -0.46 8.81 -4.31
C GLU A 133 0.34 9.98 -3.68
N THR A 134 -0.35 10.97 -3.11
CA THR A 134 0.27 12.17 -2.53
C THR A 134 1.32 11.80 -1.48
N GLY A 135 1.02 10.84 -0.61
CA GLY A 135 1.95 10.39 0.42
C GLY A 135 3.24 9.79 -0.15
N GLN A 136 3.16 9.02 -1.23
CA GLN A 136 4.36 8.49 -1.90
C GLN A 136 5.16 9.58 -2.59
N LYS A 137 4.50 10.54 -3.25
CA LYS A 137 5.15 11.68 -3.91
C LYS A 137 5.93 12.54 -2.91
N GLU A 138 5.32 12.87 -1.79
CA GLU A 138 5.97 13.63 -0.71
C GLU A 138 7.22 12.91 -0.19
N LYS A 139 7.13 11.60 0.03
CA LYS A 139 8.28 10.79 0.49
C LYS A 139 9.39 10.68 -0.55
N LEU A 140 9.06 10.67 -1.84
CA LEU A 140 10.06 10.73 -2.90
C LEU A 140 10.79 12.08 -2.90
N ILE A 141 10.06 13.18 -2.83
CA ILE A 141 10.62 14.53 -2.79
C ILE A 141 11.50 14.72 -1.55
N GLU A 142 11.03 14.28 -0.38
CA GLU A 142 11.81 14.30 0.87
C GLU A 142 13.15 13.58 0.72
N LYS A 143 13.14 12.37 0.16
CA LYS A 143 14.36 11.58 -0.08
C LYS A 143 15.31 12.24 -1.07
N ILE A 144 14.77 12.84 -2.13
CA ILE A 144 15.58 13.54 -3.14
C ILE A 144 16.23 14.76 -2.54
N ASN A 145 15.49 15.58 -1.78
CA ASN A 145 16.03 16.76 -1.12
C ASN A 145 17.13 16.37 -0.11
N LYS A 146 16.87 15.39 0.73
CA LYS A 146 17.87 14.89 1.70
C LYS A 146 19.14 14.37 1.02
N TRP A 147 18.99 13.66 -0.09
CA TRP A 147 20.14 13.22 -0.87
C TRP A 147 20.87 14.40 -1.50
N SER A 148 20.15 15.35 -2.06
CA SER A 148 20.68 16.57 -2.67
C SER A 148 21.51 17.39 -1.67
N ASP A 149 20.97 17.62 -0.47
CA ASP A 149 21.67 18.33 0.60
C ASP A 149 22.97 17.61 1.00
N SER A 150 22.90 16.29 1.15
CA SER A 150 24.07 15.46 1.47
C SER A 150 25.13 15.46 0.37
N ALA A 151 24.70 15.44 -0.89
CA ALA A 151 25.57 15.52 -2.05
C ALA A 151 26.25 16.89 -2.15
N SER A 152 25.49 17.93 -1.85
CA SER A 152 25.96 19.31 -1.85
C SER A 152 27.02 19.57 -0.81
N ALA A 153 26.86 19.04 0.39
CA ALA A 153 27.80 19.22 1.50
C ALA A 153 29.15 18.55 1.27
N ARG A 154 29.25 17.56 0.38
CA ARG A 154 30.45 16.72 0.18
C ARG A 154 31.38 17.16 -0.94
N GLY A 155 31.00 18.14 -1.78
CA GLY A 155 31.87 18.61 -2.87
C GLY A 155 32.28 17.52 -3.85
N MET A 156 31.31 16.80 -4.42
CA MET A 156 31.58 15.68 -5.33
C MET A 156 32.13 16.13 -6.68
N THR A 157 33.03 15.33 -7.23
CA THR A 157 33.44 15.41 -8.64
C THR A 157 32.31 15.00 -9.58
N HIS A 158 32.41 15.35 -10.87
CA HIS A 158 31.43 14.96 -11.89
C HIS A 158 31.19 13.44 -11.96
N ILE A 159 32.26 12.64 -11.87
CA ILE A 159 32.19 11.19 -11.94
C ILE A 159 31.47 10.62 -10.70
N GLU A 160 31.83 11.12 -9.51
CA GLU A 160 31.19 10.72 -8.26
C GLU A 160 29.71 11.10 -8.23
N ALA A 161 29.35 12.31 -8.66
CA ALA A 161 27.96 12.75 -8.74
C ALA A 161 27.14 11.87 -9.71
N ARG A 162 27.68 11.56 -10.89
CA ARG A 162 27.02 10.66 -11.86
C ARG A 162 26.84 9.24 -11.28
N THR A 163 27.86 8.73 -10.63
CA THR A 163 27.83 7.42 -9.98
C THR A 163 26.81 7.39 -8.84
N ALA A 164 26.79 8.42 -7.99
CA ALA A 164 25.84 8.56 -6.91
C ALA A 164 24.39 8.65 -7.42
N VAL A 165 24.12 9.44 -8.48
CA VAL A 165 22.80 9.48 -9.10
C VAL A 165 22.37 8.09 -9.60
N LYS A 166 23.25 7.40 -10.34
CA LYS A 166 22.93 6.11 -10.94
C LYS A 166 22.71 5.00 -9.90
N HIS A 167 23.52 4.93 -8.87
CA HIS A 167 23.61 3.78 -7.97
C HIS A 167 22.91 3.98 -6.63
N THR A 168 22.59 5.23 -6.23
CA THR A 168 21.89 5.54 -5.00
C THR A 168 20.49 6.09 -5.28
N ILE A 169 20.36 7.41 -5.51
CA ILE A 169 19.06 8.06 -5.62
C ILE A 169 18.22 7.55 -6.80
N GLY A 170 18.87 7.23 -7.92
CA GLY A 170 18.17 6.68 -9.09
C GLY A 170 17.49 5.34 -8.82
N LYS A 171 18.13 4.46 -8.04
CA LYS A 171 17.50 3.19 -7.62
C LYS A 171 16.36 3.43 -6.62
N THR A 172 16.57 4.34 -5.67
CA THR A 172 15.56 4.71 -4.67
C THR A 172 14.28 5.27 -5.30
N ILE A 173 14.42 6.02 -6.40
CA ILE A 173 13.26 6.57 -7.13
C ILE A 173 12.62 5.52 -8.03
N ARG A 174 13.41 4.71 -8.73
CA ARG A 174 12.88 3.71 -9.68
C ARG A 174 12.03 2.64 -9.02
N TYR A 175 12.39 2.22 -7.82
CA TYR A 175 11.68 1.16 -7.13
C TYR A 175 10.20 1.44 -6.91
N PRO A 176 9.78 2.58 -6.31
CA PRO A 176 8.36 2.87 -6.11
C PRO A 176 7.64 3.32 -7.38
N LEU A 177 8.34 3.75 -8.44
CA LEU A 177 7.70 4.17 -9.69
C LEU A 177 6.92 3.04 -10.39
N ALA A 178 7.24 1.77 -10.11
CA ALA A 178 6.47 0.64 -10.63
C ALA A 178 5.04 0.60 -10.06
N ALA A 179 4.82 1.21 -8.90
CA ALA A 179 3.54 1.24 -8.19
C ALA A 179 3.01 2.67 -7.95
N THR A 180 3.57 3.67 -8.65
CA THR A 180 3.20 5.09 -8.46
C THR A 180 3.02 5.75 -9.82
N ALA A 181 1.85 6.31 -10.08
CA ALA A 181 1.55 7.04 -11.32
C ALA A 181 1.91 8.53 -11.16
N LEU A 182 3.13 8.91 -11.54
CA LEU A 182 3.52 10.31 -11.60
C LEU A 182 3.12 10.92 -12.95
N SER A 183 2.53 12.10 -12.91
CA SER A 183 2.32 12.90 -14.11
C SER A 183 3.66 13.35 -14.71
N LYS A 184 3.66 13.67 -16.01
CA LYS A 184 4.84 14.23 -16.69
C LYS A 184 5.39 15.48 -15.98
N LYS A 185 4.51 16.32 -15.44
CA LYS A 185 4.91 17.52 -14.67
C LYS A 185 5.66 17.13 -13.41
N GLU A 186 5.13 16.21 -12.62
CA GLU A 186 5.75 15.73 -11.37
C GLU A 186 7.10 15.04 -11.63
N CYS A 187 7.19 14.24 -12.68
CA CYS A 187 8.47 13.66 -13.12
C CYS A 187 9.51 14.75 -13.46
N ASN A 188 9.08 15.78 -14.20
CA ASN A 188 9.97 16.88 -14.57
C ASN A 188 10.41 17.70 -13.34
N ASP A 189 9.50 17.96 -12.40
CA ASP A 189 9.82 18.72 -11.18
C ASP A 189 10.79 17.94 -10.29
N THR A 190 10.57 16.64 -10.13
CA THR A 190 11.50 15.73 -9.45
C THR A 190 12.88 15.73 -10.13
N GLN A 191 12.90 15.66 -11.45
CA GLN A 191 14.15 15.68 -12.21
C GLN A 191 14.90 17.03 -12.14
N LYS A 192 14.16 18.15 -12.07
CA LYS A 192 14.77 19.49 -11.89
C LYS A 192 15.52 19.61 -10.57
N ILE A 193 14.95 19.11 -9.48
CA ILE A 193 15.59 19.10 -8.15
C ILE A 193 16.92 18.36 -8.24
N MET A 194 16.89 17.14 -8.81
CA MET A 194 18.10 16.32 -8.98
C MET A 194 19.16 17.01 -9.85
N LYS A 195 18.74 17.62 -10.98
CA LYS A 195 19.65 18.30 -11.91
C LYS A 195 20.27 19.56 -11.30
N LYS A 196 19.46 20.38 -10.61
CA LYS A 196 19.93 21.62 -10.02
C LYS A 196 21.10 21.40 -9.08
N GLU A 197 21.01 20.39 -8.25
CA GLU A 197 22.02 20.11 -7.23
C GLU A 197 23.21 19.28 -7.75
N THR A 198 23.00 18.43 -8.76
CA THR A 198 24.08 17.63 -9.32
C THR A 198 24.87 18.34 -10.41
N ILE A 199 24.21 19.14 -11.27
CA ILE A 199 24.86 19.81 -12.40
C ILE A 199 25.35 21.21 -12.01
N GLY A 200 24.57 21.95 -11.21
CA GLY A 200 24.91 23.33 -10.81
C GLY A 200 26.15 23.46 -9.92
N LYS A 201 26.61 22.40 -9.30
CA LYS A 201 27.81 22.38 -8.44
C LYS A 201 28.99 21.62 -9.06
N MET A 202 28.79 21.05 -10.22
CA MET A 202 29.90 20.54 -11.03
C MET A 202 30.65 21.74 -11.63
N LYS A 203 31.57 22.30 -10.86
CA LYS A 203 32.53 23.24 -11.43
C LYS A 203 33.36 22.46 -12.46
N VAL A 204 33.29 22.91 -13.71
CA VAL A 204 34.18 22.55 -14.79
C VAL A 204 35.59 22.95 -14.42
#